data_678dd6e5216493e23002b55e86eb522b
#
_entry.id   678dd6e5216493e23002b55e86eb522b
#
_cell.length_a   1.000
_cell.length_b   1.000
_cell.length_c   1.000
_cell.angle_alpha   90.00
_cell.angle_beta   90.00
_cell.angle_gamma   90.00
#
_symmetry.space_group_name_H-M   'P 1'
#
loop_
_entity.id
_entity.type
_entity.pdbx_description
1 polymer ?
#
loop_
_entity_poly.entity_id
_entity_poly.type
_entity_poly.pdbx_seq_one_letter_code
_entity_poly.pdbx_strand_id
1 'polypeptide(L)'
;GDTVFLREGSYGEFVVPTRSGKPGKMITLKSYPGETAKIDGSDLYIKGWGNALVQVNNIDYMQFENLHICHAHDSENNTDPEGIYITGTSGNITFRGCKVYDIKNDCPLVDAKGDWRSAHAILVLGTDDNTPIRNLLIEKCEIFEIHSGTSEAFTLAGNVVDFTIQDNEVHDVENIGIIIAGGDNLNPKGDISVNYARNGVVRRNKVYRCTHEKSQDYWSQSVSNG
;
A
#
# COMPACT_ATOMS: atom_id res chain seq x y z
N GLY A 1 21.63 12.23 -4.38
CA GLY A 1 20.97 11.04 -3.84
C GLY A 1 21.83 9.81 -4.05
N ASP A 2 21.72 8.93 -3.12
CA ASP A 2 22.43 7.66 -3.15
C ASP A 2 21.52 6.59 -3.74
N THR A 3 22.11 5.59 -4.39
CA THR A 3 21.39 4.42 -4.86
C THR A 3 21.90 3.19 -4.14
N VAL A 4 20.96 2.46 -3.51
CA VAL A 4 21.21 1.16 -2.90
C VAL A 4 20.67 0.09 -3.84
N PHE A 5 21.55 -0.80 -4.28
CA PHE A 5 21.17 -1.95 -5.09
C PHE A 5 21.04 -3.18 -4.22
N LEU A 6 19.89 -3.81 -4.29
CA LEU A 6 19.66 -5.15 -3.73
C LEU A 6 19.97 -6.19 -4.79
N ARG A 7 20.78 -7.18 -4.43
CA ARG A 7 21.09 -8.32 -5.30
C ARG A 7 19.92 -9.32 -5.28
N GLU A 8 19.93 -10.24 -6.20
CA GLU A 8 18.96 -11.32 -6.23
C GLU A 8 18.89 -12.07 -4.89
N GLY A 9 17.68 -12.25 -4.37
CA GLY A 9 17.42 -12.97 -3.12
C GLY A 9 16.17 -12.49 -2.39
N SER A 10 15.83 -13.20 -1.31
CA SER A 10 14.76 -12.84 -0.38
C SER A 10 15.36 -12.19 0.88
N TYR A 11 14.84 -11.04 1.23
CA TYR A 11 15.22 -10.24 2.39
C TYR A 11 14.07 -10.28 3.39
N GLY A 12 14.21 -11.12 4.42
CA GLY A 12 13.25 -11.30 5.52
C GLY A 12 13.38 -10.20 6.56
N GLU A 13 13.22 -8.95 6.16
CA GLU A 13 13.33 -7.78 7.03
C GLU A 13 12.42 -6.64 6.59
N PHE A 14 11.98 -5.82 7.53
CA PHE A 14 11.24 -4.61 7.23
C PHE A 14 12.13 -3.54 6.64
N VAL A 15 11.64 -2.88 5.58
CA VAL A 15 12.29 -1.71 5.00
C VAL A 15 11.69 -0.45 5.62
N VAL A 16 12.43 0.15 6.56
CA VAL A 16 12.00 1.36 7.29
C VAL A 16 13.04 2.46 7.08
N PRO A 17 12.90 3.30 6.05
CA PRO A 17 13.81 4.41 5.81
C PRO A 17 13.86 5.37 6.99
N THR A 18 15.06 5.78 7.38
CA THR A 18 15.29 6.73 8.47
C THR A 18 15.87 8.07 8.00
N ARG A 19 16.08 8.22 6.69
CA ARG A 19 16.65 9.43 6.10
C ARG A 19 15.93 9.80 4.83
N SER A 20 15.65 11.07 4.68
CA SER A 20 15.12 11.67 3.45
C SER A 20 16.23 12.01 2.46
N GLY A 21 15.89 11.94 1.18
CA GLY A 21 16.69 12.58 0.13
C GLY A 21 16.50 14.09 0.15
N LYS A 22 16.80 14.75 -0.98
CA LYS A 22 16.65 16.20 -1.16
C LYS A 22 16.16 16.49 -2.58
N PRO A 23 15.65 17.70 -2.86
CA PRO A 23 15.32 18.11 -4.22
C PRO A 23 16.46 17.84 -5.20
N GLY A 24 16.16 17.12 -6.30
CA GLY A 24 17.15 16.69 -7.29
C GLY A 24 18.16 15.62 -6.83
N LYS A 25 18.02 15.11 -5.61
CA LYS A 25 18.89 14.08 -5.02
C LYS A 25 18.07 13.05 -4.24
N MET A 26 17.21 12.33 -4.94
CA MET A 26 16.44 11.25 -4.33
C MET A 26 17.34 10.11 -3.84
N ILE A 27 16.98 9.50 -2.73
CA ILE A 27 17.57 8.22 -2.32
C ILE A 27 16.78 7.13 -3.03
N THR A 28 17.46 6.21 -3.68
CA THR A 28 16.85 5.12 -4.44
C THR A 28 17.22 3.77 -3.86
N LEU A 29 16.22 2.95 -3.56
CA LEU A 29 16.38 1.53 -3.24
C LEU A 29 15.81 0.72 -4.40
N LYS A 30 16.61 -0.18 -4.97
CA LYS A 30 16.17 -0.95 -6.14
C LYS A 30 16.87 -2.28 -6.33
N SER A 31 16.23 -3.18 -7.07
CA SER A 31 16.89 -4.40 -7.54
C SER A 31 18.06 -4.07 -8.46
N TYR A 32 19.09 -4.87 -8.38
CA TYR A 32 20.20 -4.79 -9.34
C TYR A 32 19.69 -5.11 -10.75
N PRO A 33 20.15 -4.43 -11.80
CA PRO A 33 19.64 -4.65 -13.15
C PRO A 33 19.70 -6.12 -13.58
N GLY A 34 18.54 -6.67 -14.00
CA GLY A 34 18.40 -8.07 -14.41
C GLY A 34 18.23 -9.07 -13.27
N GLU A 35 18.23 -8.61 -12.03
CA GLU A 35 18.05 -9.45 -10.84
C GLU A 35 16.70 -9.16 -10.14
N THR A 36 16.23 -10.12 -9.35
CA THR A 36 15.00 -9.98 -8.56
C THR A 36 15.33 -9.97 -7.07
N ALA A 37 15.12 -8.84 -6.43
CA ALA A 37 15.18 -8.70 -4.98
C ALA A 37 13.77 -8.70 -4.40
N LYS A 38 13.52 -9.54 -3.39
CA LYS A 38 12.24 -9.66 -2.70
C LYS A 38 12.36 -9.16 -1.27
N ILE A 39 11.50 -8.24 -0.88
CA ILE A 39 11.20 -7.93 0.51
C ILE A 39 10.11 -8.93 0.92
N ASP A 40 10.50 -9.91 1.69
CA ASP A 40 9.73 -11.15 1.89
C ASP A 40 9.27 -11.27 3.33
N GLY A 41 7.97 -11.26 3.54
CA GLY A 41 7.36 -11.33 4.86
C GLY A 41 7.15 -12.72 5.42
N SER A 42 7.52 -13.80 4.68
CA SER A 42 7.19 -15.19 5.04
C SER A 42 7.55 -15.57 6.48
N ASP A 43 8.67 -15.06 6.98
CA ASP A 43 9.18 -15.35 8.32
C ASP A 43 9.00 -14.16 9.28
N LEU A 44 8.28 -13.11 8.87
CA LEU A 44 8.07 -11.93 9.69
C LEU A 44 6.73 -11.99 10.41
N TYR A 45 6.71 -11.51 11.64
CA TYR A 45 5.47 -11.28 12.36
C TYR A 45 4.90 -9.92 11.96
N ILE A 46 3.84 -9.94 11.15
CA ILE A 46 3.20 -8.75 10.59
C ILE A 46 1.85 -8.58 11.28
N LYS A 47 1.84 -7.79 12.32
CA LYS A 47 0.63 -7.50 13.10
C LYS A 47 0.06 -6.14 12.71
N GLY A 48 -0.73 -6.09 11.68
CA GLY A 48 -1.55 -4.99 11.19
C GLY A 48 -1.17 -3.54 11.53
N TRP A 49 -1.81 -2.59 10.94
CA TRP A 49 -1.74 -1.12 11.10
C TRP A 49 -0.35 -0.54 11.34
N GLY A 50 0.31 -0.20 10.22
CA GLY A 50 1.64 0.42 10.25
C GLY A 50 2.79 -0.55 10.42
N ASN A 51 2.55 -1.85 10.34
CA ASN A 51 3.58 -2.88 10.34
C ASN A 51 3.74 -3.49 8.95
N ALA A 52 3.88 -2.64 7.94
CA ALA A 52 4.07 -3.02 6.56
C ALA A 52 5.49 -3.50 6.28
N LEU A 53 5.66 -4.28 5.22
CA LEU A 53 7.00 -4.69 4.76
C LEU A 53 7.86 -3.48 4.37
N VAL A 54 7.25 -2.47 3.75
CA VAL A 54 7.89 -1.19 3.44
C VAL A 54 7.13 -0.07 4.14
N GLN A 55 7.76 0.62 5.07
CA GLN A 55 7.14 1.69 5.86
C GLN A 55 7.78 3.03 5.53
N VAL A 56 6.99 3.97 5.02
CA VAL A 56 7.43 5.33 4.67
C VAL A 56 6.70 6.31 5.57
N ASN A 57 7.37 6.78 6.61
CA ASN A 57 6.81 7.68 7.61
C ASN A 57 7.71 8.90 7.82
N ASN A 58 7.21 10.09 7.52
CA ASN A 58 7.96 11.35 7.57
C ASN A 58 9.23 11.34 6.70
N ILE A 59 9.14 10.75 5.52
CA ILE A 59 10.24 10.62 4.55
C ILE A 59 9.93 11.44 3.31
N ASP A 60 10.94 12.16 2.84
CA ASP A 60 10.88 12.92 1.58
C ASP A 60 11.95 12.44 0.58
N TYR A 61 11.66 12.58 -0.71
CA TYR A 61 12.61 12.34 -1.83
C TYR A 61 13.20 10.94 -1.84
N MET A 62 12.33 9.95 -1.84
CA MET A 62 12.72 8.54 -1.89
C MET A 62 12.03 7.79 -3.04
N GLN A 63 12.76 6.87 -3.64
CA GLN A 63 12.30 6.06 -4.75
C GLN A 63 12.59 4.58 -4.52
N PHE A 64 11.61 3.74 -4.84
CA PHE A 64 11.68 2.28 -4.80
C PHE A 64 11.45 1.77 -6.21
N GLU A 65 12.38 0.98 -6.75
CA GLU A 65 12.28 0.50 -8.12
C GLU A 65 12.49 -1.00 -8.25
N ASN A 66 11.63 -1.64 -9.05
CA ASN A 66 11.76 -3.04 -9.47
C ASN A 66 11.94 -4.03 -8.30
N LEU A 67 11.32 -3.75 -7.17
CA LEU A 67 11.31 -4.62 -6.00
C LEU A 67 10.07 -5.51 -6.02
N HIS A 68 10.21 -6.73 -5.56
CA HIS A 68 9.08 -7.56 -5.19
C HIS A 68 8.85 -7.39 -3.68
N ILE A 69 7.60 -7.16 -3.28
CA ILE A 69 7.16 -6.96 -1.90
C ILE A 69 6.04 -7.95 -1.69
N CYS A 70 6.26 -8.97 -0.87
CA CYS A 70 5.36 -10.12 -0.86
C CYS A 70 5.32 -10.86 0.48
N HIS A 71 4.29 -11.72 0.60
CA HIS A 71 4.08 -12.62 1.72
C HIS A 71 3.89 -11.89 3.07
N ALA A 72 3.17 -10.76 3.06
CA ALA A 72 2.70 -10.15 4.30
C ALA A 72 1.41 -10.85 4.74
N HIS A 73 1.53 -11.78 5.65
CA HIS A 73 0.41 -12.63 6.08
C HIS A 73 0.08 -12.43 7.56
N ASP A 74 -1.21 -12.42 7.86
CA ASP A 74 -1.75 -12.53 9.21
C ASP A 74 -2.95 -13.49 9.21
N SER A 75 -3.26 -14.03 10.37
CA SER A 75 -4.41 -14.91 10.59
C SER A 75 -5.20 -14.52 11.86
N GLU A 76 -4.90 -13.36 12.41
CA GLU A 76 -5.61 -12.83 13.56
C GLU A 76 -6.79 -11.95 13.11
N ASN A 77 -7.86 -11.98 13.90
CA ASN A 77 -9.00 -11.10 13.71
C ASN A 77 -8.64 -9.64 14.05
N ASN A 78 -9.28 -8.70 13.38
CA ASN A 78 -9.08 -7.26 13.57
C ASN A 78 -7.62 -6.81 13.32
N THR A 79 -6.97 -7.40 12.32
CA THR A 79 -5.63 -7.02 11.87
C THR A 79 -5.62 -6.69 10.39
N ASP A 80 -4.57 -5.98 9.96
CA ASP A 80 -4.43 -5.44 8.61
C ASP A 80 -2.97 -5.51 8.15
N PRO A 81 -2.50 -6.69 7.67
CA PRO A 81 -1.16 -6.81 7.11
C PRO A 81 -1.02 -5.99 5.83
N GLU A 82 0.10 -5.30 5.70
CA GLU A 82 0.34 -4.35 4.62
C GLU A 82 1.65 -4.65 3.87
N GLY A 83 1.63 -4.54 2.56
CA GLY A 83 2.86 -4.57 1.75
C GLY A 83 3.64 -3.25 1.88
N ILE A 84 2.97 -2.14 1.59
CA ILE A 84 3.54 -0.79 1.64
C ILE A 84 2.62 0.11 2.47
N TYR A 85 3.17 0.81 3.46
CA TYR A 85 2.47 1.82 4.24
C TYR A 85 3.17 3.18 4.14
N ILE A 86 2.41 4.19 3.71
CA ILE A 86 2.91 5.57 3.58
C ILE A 86 2.07 6.47 4.47
N THR A 87 2.70 7.18 5.39
CA THR A 87 2.01 8.05 6.36
C THR A 87 2.85 9.25 6.78
N GLY A 88 2.35 9.98 7.79
CA GLY A 88 2.97 11.19 8.32
C GLY A 88 2.96 12.33 7.30
N THR A 89 4.03 13.09 7.26
CA THR A 89 4.22 14.23 6.35
C THR A 89 5.08 13.89 5.14
N SER A 90 5.07 12.62 4.72
CA SER A 90 5.90 12.11 3.62
C SER A 90 5.63 12.81 2.29
N GLY A 91 6.65 12.97 1.47
CA GLY A 91 6.46 13.59 0.16
C GLY A 91 7.55 13.26 -0.87
N ASN A 92 7.23 13.50 -2.15
CA ASN A 92 8.15 13.20 -3.25
C ASN A 92 8.60 11.73 -3.24
N ILE A 93 7.63 10.83 -3.10
CA ILE A 93 7.84 9.39 -3.01
C ILE A 93 7.47 8.74 -4.34
N THR A 94 8.32 7.85 -4.82
CA THR A 94 8.07 7.10 -6.05
C THR A 94 8.18 5.60 -5.82
N PHE A 95 7.18 4.86 -6.27
CA PHE A 95 7.26 3.42 -6.49
C PHE A 95 7.12 3.16 -7.99
N ARG A 96 8.10 2.49 -8.57
CA ARG A 96 8.15 2.24 -10.01
C ARG A 96 8.55 0.82 -10.33
N GLY A 97 7.74 0.13 -11.15
CA GLY A 97 8.02 -1.21 -11.61
C GLY A 97 8.07 -2.26 -10.51
N CYS A 98 7.51 -1.96 -9.35
CA CYS A 98 7.45 -2.89 -8.23
C CYS A 98 6.33 -3.91 -8.42
N LYS A 99 6.50 -5.09 -7.84
CA LYS A 99 5.42 -6.08 -7.69
C LYS A 99 5.05 -6.21 -6.23
N VAL A 100 3.75 -6.09 -5.94
CA VAL A 100 3.21 -6.26 -4.58
C VAL A 100 2.18 -7.37 -4.65
N TYR A 101 2.43 -8.47 -3.96
CA TYR A 101 1.59 -9.66 -4.10
C TYR A 101 1.63 -10.58 -2.89
N ASP A 102 0.61 -11.43 -2.81
CA ASP A 102 0.42 -12.37 -1.72
C ASP A 102 0.44 -11.67 -0.36
N ILE A 103 -0.42 -10.63 -0.27
CA ILE A 103 -0.68 -9.90 0.96
C ILE A 103 -2.08 -10.29 1.44
N LYS A 104 -2.19 -10.83 2.65
CA LYS A 104 -3.46 -11.42 3.08
C LYS A 104 -3.65 -11.51 4.58
N ASN A 105 -4.90 -11.41 4.98
CA ASN A 105 -5.37 -11.87 6.27
C ASN A 105 -6.29 -13.07 6.05
N ASP A 106 -5.87 -14.23 6.47
CA ASP A 106 -6.62 -15.50 6.34
C ASP A 106 -7.44 -15.84 7.59
N CYS A 107 -7.67 -14.87 8.48
CA CYS A 107 -8.48 -15.09 9.67
C CYS A 107 -9.89 -15.56 9.28
N PRO A 108 -10.35 -16.72 9.77
CA PRO A 108 -11.73 -17.10 9.61
C PRO A 108 -12.59 -16.24 10.57
N LEU A 109 -13.47 -15.41 10.03
CA LEU A 109 -14.41 -14.65 10.84
C LEU A 109 -15.43 -15.62 11.48
N VAL A 110 -15.42 -15.68 12.79
CA VAL A 110 -16.27 -16.59 13.58
C VAL A 110 -17.59 -15.93 13.97
N ASP A 111 -17.57 -14.63 14.21
CA ASP A 111 -18.75 -13.81 14.52
C ASP A 111 -18.74 -12.56 13.64
N ALA A 112 -19.77 -12.41 12.84
CA ALA A 112 -19.93 -11.26 11.95
C ALA A 112 -20.09 -9.92 12.68
N LYS A 113 -20.41 -9.94 13.96
CA LYS A 113 -20.68 -8.73 14.72
C LYS A 113 -19.43 -8.19 15.40
N GLY A 114 -18.79 -7.22 14.76
CA GLY A 114 -17.63 -6.53 15.28
C GLY A 114 -16.30 -7.16 14.89
N ASP A 115 -16.33 -8.32 14.24
CA ASP A 115 -15.14 -8.92 13.65
C ASP A 115 -14.90 -8.37 12.25
N TRP A 116 -13.65 -8.13 11.94
CA TRP A 116 -13.22 -7.73 10.61
C TRP A 116 -11.83 -8.28 10.30
N ARG A 117 -11.52 -8.36 9.05
CA ARG A 117 -10.17 -8.61 8.56
C ARG A 117 -9.91 -7.70 7.37
N SER A 118 -8.70 -7.24 7.27
CA SER A 118 -8.24 -6.41 6.17
C SER A 118 -6.83 -6.78 5.77
N ALA A 119 -6.45 -6.45 4.56
CA ALA A 119 -5.07 -6.48 4.10
C ALA A 119 -4.92 -5.50 2.95
N HIS A 120 -3.79 -4.80 2.89
CA HIS A 120 -3.52 -3.85 1.81
C HIS A 120 -2.19 -4.17 1.11
N ALA A 121 -2.18 -4.16 -0.20
CA ALA A 121 -0.92 -4.12 -0.92
C ALA A 121 -0.22 -2.77 -0.73
N ILE A 122 -0.99 -1.67 -0.84
CA ILE A 122 -0.51 -0.31 -0.65
C ILE A 122 -1.55 0.48 0.14
N LEU A 123 -1.15 0.98 1.30
CA LEU A 123 -1.97 1.85 2.14
C LEU A 123 -1.29 3.21 2.31
N VAL A 124 -1.98 4.27 1.93
CA VAL A 124 -1.51 5.66 2.07
C VAL A 124 -2.50 6.41 2.94
N LEU A 125 -2.07 6.78 4.15
CA LEU A 125 -2.91 7.50 5.10
C LEU A 125 -2.31 8.86 5.46
N GLY A 126 -2.92 9.92 4.96
CA GLY A 126 -2.60 11.31 5.31
C GLY A 126 -3.26 11.69 6.64
N THR A 127 -2.53 11.54 7.73
CA THR A 127 -3.04 11.71 9.10
C THR A 127 -2.58 13.00 9.78
N ASP A 128 -1.90 13.88 9.07
CA ASP A 128 -1.49 15.19 9.61
C ASP A 128 -2.45 16.29 9.13
N ASP A 129 -3.03 17.04 10.07
CA ASP A 129 -4.01 18.09 9.80
C ASP A 129 -3.45 19.27 8.99
N ASN A 130 -2.13 19.49 9.03
CA ASN A 130 -1.49 20.67 8.49
C ASN A 130 -0.62 20.40 7.26
N THR A 131 0.00 19.23 7.23
CA THR A 131 0.99 18.88 6.20
C THR A 131 0.58 17.64 5.44
N PRO A 132 0.17 17.76 4.19
CA PRO A 132 -0.27 16.60 3.41
C PRO A 132 0.89 15.69 3.00
N ILE A 133 0.58 14.43 2.79
CA ILE A 133 1.41 13.58 1.91
C ILE A 133 1.28 14.17 0.51
N ARG A 134 2.42 14.38 -0.18
CA ARG A 134 2.41 15.11 -1.46
C ARG A 134 3.36 14.52 -2.50
N ASN A 135 3.07 14.78 -3.75
CA ASN A 135 3.91 14.37 -4.88
C ASN A 135 4.22 12.86 -4.86
N LEU A 136 3.18 12.07 -4.69
CA LEU A 136 3.29 10.60 -4.71
C LEU A 136 3.15 10.11 -6.15
N LEU A 137 4.11 9.33 -6.62
CA LEU A 137 4.07 8.66 -7.92
C LEU A 137 4.11 7.14 -7.75
N ILE A 138 3.06 6.46 -8.21
CA ILE A 138 3.02 5.00 -8.27
C ILE A 138 2.75 4.61 -9.70
N GLU A 139 3.74 4.00 -10.35
CA GLU A 139 3.66 3.71 -11.77
C GLU A 139 4.30 2.39 -12.17
N LYS A 140 3.73 1.76 -13.19
CA LYS A 140 4.25 0.51 -13.78
C LYS A 140 4.41 -0.61 -12.75
N CYS A 141 3.62 -0.56 -11.68
CA CYS A 141 3.58 -1.58 -10.67
C CYS A 141 2.53 -2.64 -11.01
N GLU A 142 2.77 -3.86 -10.56
CA GLU A 142 1.82 -4.96 -10.62
C GLU A 142 1.39 -5.33 -9.20
N ILE A 143 0.09 -5.35 -8.94
CA ILE A 143 -0.53 -5.64 -7.64
C ILE A 143 -1.49 -6.80 -7.84
N PHE A 144 -1.27 -7.93 -7.17
CA PHE A 144 -2.07 -9.12 -7.40
C PHE A 144 -2.03 -10.10 -6.22
N GLU A 145 -2.98 -11.03 -6.20
CA GLU A 145 -3.13 -12.00 -5.12
C GLU A 145 -3.25 -11.32 -3.76
N ILE A 146 -4.19 -10.38 -3.65
CA ILE A 146 -4.46 -9.65 -2.41
C ILE A 146 -5.78 -10.14 -1.81
N HIS A 147 -5.72 -10.64 -0.58
CA HIS A 147 -6.89 -10.99 0.20
C HIS A 147 -7.22 -9.85 1.16
N SER A 148 -7.79 -8.82 0.61
CA SER A 148 -8.06 -7.56 1.31
C SER A 148 -9.24 -7.61 2.29
N GLY A 149 -10.02 -8.70 2.27
CA GLY A 149 -11.15 -8.86 3.17
C GLY A 149 -12.15 -7.71 3.04
N THR A 150 -12.34 -6.98 4.12
CA THR A 150 -13.28 -5.84 4.17
C THR A 150 -12.69 -4.55 3.58
N SER A 151 -11.45 -4.58 3.12
CA SER A 151 -10.71 -3.42 2.62
C SER A 151 -10.38 -3.51 1.13
N GLU A 152 -9.45 -2.72 0.70
CA GLU A 152 -9.04 -2.56 -0.70
C GLU A 152 -7.56 -2.90 -0.89
N ALA A 153 -7.18 -3.35 -2.07
CA ALA A 153 -5.78 -3.64 -2.34
C ALA A 153 -4.89 -2.40 -2.33
N PHE A 154 -5.40 -1.28 -2.86
CA PHE A 154 -4.64 -0.04 -2.95
C PHE A 154 -5.51 1.15 -2.52
N THR A 155 -5.18 1.74 -1.39
CA THR A 155 -5.95 2.80 -0.76
C THR A 155 -5.14 4.08 -0.59
N LEU A 156 -5.71 5.22 -1.00
CA LEU A 156 -5.29 6.55 -0.59
C LEU A 156 -6.43 7.21 0.20
N ALA A 157 -6.16 7.63 1.43
CA ALA A 157 -7.15 8.30 2.27
C ALA A 157 -6.56 9.46 3.08
N GLY A 158 -7.41 10.40 3.49
CA GLY A 158 -7.03 11.54 4.31
C GLY A 158 -6.25 12.62 3.56
N ASN A 159 -5.37 13.32 4.25
CA ASN A 159 -4.66 14.48 3.72
C ASN A 159 -3.53 14.10 2.74
N VAL A 160 -3.92 13.71 1.53
CA VAL A 160 -3.01 13.34 0.44
C VAL A 160 -3.27 14.26 -0.76
N VAL A 161 -2.22 14.87 -1.32
CA VAL A 161 -2.34 15.80 -2.45
C VAL A 161 -1.32 15.54 -3.54
N ASP A 162 -1.64 15.97 -4.76
CA ASP A 162 -0.70 15.98 -5.88
C ASP A 162 -0.09 14.59 -6.16
N PHE A 163 -0.94 13.59 -6.24
CA PHE A 163 -0.54 12.21 -6.52
C PHE A 163 -0.77 11.81 -7.98
N THR A 164 0.01 10.87 -8.45
CA THR A 164 -0.18 10.23 -9.75
C THR A 164 -0.12 8.71 -9.62
N ILE A 165 -1.18 8.04 -10.04
CA ILE A 165 -1.28 6.58 -10.10
C ILE A 165 -1.49 6.21 -11.56
N GLN A 166 -0.46 5.66 -12.21
CA GLN A 166 -0.51 5.46 -13.66
C GLN A 166 0.18 4.19 -14.14
N ASP A 167 -0.34 3.64 -15.24
CA ASP A 167 0.27 2.51 -15.95
C ASP A 167 0.49 1.27 -15.06
N ASN A 168 -0.34 1.11 -14.01
CA ASN A 168 -0.27 -0.05 -13.12
C ASN A 168 -1.21 -1.15 -13.60
N GLU A 169 -0.93 -2.37 -13.20
CA GLU A 169 -1.81 -3.52 -13.36
C GLU A 169 -2.23 -4.04 -11.97
N VAL A 170 -3.55 -4.08 -11.70
CA VAL A 170 -4.13 -4.51 -10.42
C VAL A 170 -5.15 -5.60 -10.71
N HIS A 171 -4.92 -6.79 -10.19
CA HIS A 171 -5.76 -7.94 -10.54
C HIS A 171 -5.73 -9.06 -9.48
N ASP A 172 -6.71 -9.96 -9.58
CA ASP A 172 -6.83 -11.07 -8.65
C ASP A 172 -6.86 -10.61 -7.19
N VAL A 173 -7.70 -9.62 -6.94
CA VAL A 173 -7.86 -8.95 -5.65
C VAL A 173 -9.23 -9.31 -5.08
N GLU A 174 -9.28 -9.62 -3.82
CA GLU A 174 -10.52 -9.66 -3.08
C GLU A 174 -11.04 -8.23 -2.84
N ASN A 175 -12.33 -7.97 -3.10
CA ASN A 175 -12.98 -6.67 -2.96
C ASN A 175 -12.52 -5.61 -3.99
N ILE A 176 -12.02 -4.47 -3.57
CA ILE A 176 -11.74 -3.29 -4.41
C ILE A 176 -10.27 -3.24 -4.82
N GLY A 177 -10.01 -3.02 -6.11
CA GLY A 177 -8.64 -2.90 -6.63
C GLY A 177 -7.94 -1.62 -6.21
N ILE A 178 -8.55 -0.46 -6.49
CA ILE A 178 -7.99 0.87 -6.17
C ILE A 178 -9.10 1.77 -5.62
N ILE A 179 -8.85 2.44 -4.51
CA ILE A 179 -9.72 3.47 -3.97
C ILE A 179 -8.96 4.76 -3.68
N ILE A 180 -9.57 5.89 -4.02
CA ILE A 180 -9.16 7.22 -3.60
C ILE A 180 -10.26 7.70 -2.66
N ALA A 181 -10.01 7.50 -1.38
CA ALA A 181 -11.03 7.61 -0.35
C ALA A 181 -11.12 9.00 0.28
N GLY A 182 -12.26 9.23 0.89
CA GLY A 182 -12.53 10.36 1.74
C GLY A 182 -13.65 10.02 2.71
N GLY A 183 -13.71 10.76 3.82
CA GLY A 183 -14.78 10.60 4.80
C GLY A 183 -14.41 9.76 6.03
N ASP A 184 -13.24 9.16 6.08
CA ASP A 184 -12.77 8.36 7.21
C ASP A 184 -12.42 9.20 8.45
N ASN A 185 -12.56 10.52 8.33
CA ASN A 185 -12.27 11.48 9.41
C ASN A 185 -10.89 11.27 10.06
N LEU A 186 -9.89 10.99 9.24
CA LEU A 186 -8.51 10.75 9.69
C LEU A 186 -7.88 12.01 10.32
N ASN A 187 -8.42 13.17 10.01
CA ASN A 187 -7.97 14.49 10.47
C ASN A 187 -9.13 15.24 11.15
N PRO A 188 -9.58 14.80 12.34
CA PRO A 188 -10.80 15.31 12.96
C PRO A 188 -10.69 16.76 13.45
N LYS A 189 -9.49 17.32 13.56
CA LYS A 189 -9.24 18.70 13.96
C LYS A 189 -8.98 19.63 12.78
N GLY A 190 -8.77 19.09 11.59
CA GLY A 190 -8.51 19.84 10.39
C GLY A 190 -9.80 20.30 9.68
N ASP A 191 -9.63 21.13 8.67
CA ASP A 191 -10.72 21.45 7.73
C ASP A 191 -11.18 20.17 7.02
N ILE A 192 -12.44 20.11 6.62
CA ILE A 192 -12.99 18.93 5.95
C ILE A 192 -12.17 18.54 4.71
N SER A 193 -11.55 19.50 4.03
CA SER A 193 -10.73 19.24 2.84
C SER A 193 -9.49 18.39 3.10
N VAL A 194 -9.01 18.28 4.34
CA VAL A 194 -7.87 17.42 4.70
C VAL A 194 -8.29 16.00 5.04
N ASN A 195 -9.56 15.67 4.91
CA ASN A 195 -10.09 14.33 5.12
C ASN A 195 -10.30 13.54 3.83
N TYR A 196 -9.80 14.01 2.70
CA TYR A 196 -9.83 13.27 1.44
C TYR A 196 -8.64 13.58 0.55
N ALA A 197 -8.24 12.59 -0.22
CA ALA A 197 -7.20 12.74 -1.22
C ALA A 197 -7.68 13.64 -2.37
N ARG A 198 -6.85 14.54 -2.85
CA ARG A 198 -7.22 15.58 -3.83
C ARG A 198 -6.09 15.99 -4.77
N ASN A 199 -6.41 16.67 -5.85
CA ASN A 199 -5.47 17.13 -6.88
C ASN A 199 -4.65 15.99 -7.48
N GLY A 200 -5.23 14.79 -7.58
CA GLY A 200 -4.53 13.62 -8.09
C GLY A 200 -4.91 13.26 -9.52
N VAL A 201 -4.09 12.43 -10.12
CA VAL A 201 -4.32 11.86 -11.44
C VAL A 201 -4.25 10.35 -11.36
N VAL A 202 -5.34 9.68 -11.75
CA VAL A 202 -5.40 8.22 -11.90
C VAL A 202 -5.63 7.93 -13.38
N ARG A 203 -4.68 7.29 -14.05
CA ARG A 203 -4.79 7.07 -15.49
C ARG A 203 -4.06 5.84 -16.00
N ARG A 204 -4.59 5.25 -17.05
CA ARG A 204 -4.00 4.11 -17.78
C ARG A 204 -3.68 2.90 -16.89
N ASN A 205 -4.37 2.77 -15.77
CA ASN A 205 -4.28 1.57 -14.96
C ASN A 205 -5.19 0.50 -15.55
N LYS A 206 -4.77 -0.74 -15.47
CA LYS A 206 -5.57 -1.89 -15.85
C LYS A 206 -6.00 -2.61 -14.57
N VAL A 207 -7.31 -2.61 -14.29
CA VAL A 207 -7.89 -3.20 -13.08
C VAL A 207 -8.89 -4.27 -13.49
N TYR A 208 -8.75 -5.50 -12.98
CA TYR A 208 -9.61 -6.61 -13.35
C TYR A 208 -9.54 -7.78 -12.35
N ARG A 209 -10.56 -8.62 -12.36
CA ARG A 209 -10.72 -9.73 -11.41
C ARG A 209 -10.62 -9.30 -9.94
N CYS A 210 -11.28 -8.19 -9.62
CA CYS A 210 -11.46 -7.71 -8.26
C CYS A 210 -12.87 -8.11 -7.81
N THR A 211 -12.99 -9.05 -6.88
CA THR A 211 -14.28 -9.65 -6.54
C THR A 211 -14.33 -10.25 -5.14
N HIS A 212 -15.52 -10.23 -4.56
CA HIS A 212 -15.84 -10.90 -3.30
C HIS A 212 -16.25 -12.38 -3.45
N GLU A 213 -16.27 -12.94 -4.63
CA GLU A 213 -16.80 -14.30 -4.86
C GLU A 213 -16.21 -15.38 -3.96
N LYS A 214 -14.97 -15.19 -3.52
CA LYS A 214 -14.26 -16.12 -2.63
C LYS A 214 -14.11 -15.60 -1.21
N SER A 215 -14.60 -14.40 -0.93
CA SER A 215 -14.55 -13.84 0.40
C SER A 215 -15.42 -14.62 1.36
N GLN A 216 -14.93 -14.83 2.57
CA GLN A 216 -15.72 -15.44 3.66
C GLN A 216 -16.25 -14.38 4.62
N ASP A 217 -16.11 -13.11 4.29
CA ASP A 217 -16.61 -12.03 5.11
C ASP A 217 -18.13 -12.00 5.13
N TYR A 218 -18.72 -11.64 6.26
CA TYR A 218 -20.16 -11.72 6.49
C TYR A 218 -20.99 -10.87 5.52
N TRP A 219 -20.41 -9.86 4.90
CA TRP A 219 -21.08 -9.02 3.90
C TRP A 219 -20.79 -9.44 2.46
N SER A 220 -19.94 -10.43 2.29
CA SER A 220 -19.56 -10.90 0.98
C SER A 220 -20.73 -11.59 0.30
N GLN A 221 -21.36 -10.93 -0.62
CA GLN A 221 -22.42 -11.49 -1.45
C GLN A 221 -22.10 -11.25 -2.92
N SER A 222 -21.12 -11.97 -3.44
CA SER A 222 -20.84 -12.00 -4.89
C SER A 222 -20.84 -10.63 -5.55
N VAL A 223 -20.28 -9.62 -4.89
CA VAL A 223 -20.19 -8.26 -5.42
C VAL A 223 -18.85 -8.11 -6.10
N SER A 224 -18.86 -7.74 -7.35
CA SER A 224 -17.65 -7.36 -8.09
C SER A 224 -17.47 -5.86 -8.00
N ASN A 225 -16.32 -5.43 -7.51
CA ASN A 225 -15.91 -4.03 -7.41
C ASN A 225 -14.68 -3.82 -8.29
N GLY A 226 -14.91 -3.56 -9.55
CA GLY A 226 -13.84 -3.30 -10.52
C GLY A 226 -13.60 -1.83 -10.79
#